data_f415ff57c1d07eadca4f9999635b5a60
#
_entry.id   f415ff57c1d07eadca4f9999635b5a60
#
_cell.length_a   1.000
_cell.length_b   1.000
_cell.length_c   1.000
_cell.angle_alpha   90.00
_cell.angle_beta   90.00
_cell.angle_gamma   90.00
#
_symmetry.space_group_name_H-M   'P 1'
#
loop_
_entity.id
_entity.type
_entity.pdbx_description
1 polymer ?
#
loop_
_entity_poly.entity_id
_entity_poly.type
_entity_poly.pdbx_seq_one_letter_code
_entity_poly.pdbx_strand_id
1 'polypeptide(L)'
;MRTLRPIILLLIAVALPLAPPIRAQSDPDAWTTGRLNLRAGPGTEHAVIGQLEAGSALLLQARSPDFGWLLALTADRTARGWIASGYVTYRPGYAVDRLPVRDDALDPNAGPLPVEIAPQTEIVEMYGAVDVVRALAERIDLEAYPLIPDATATARRLYRQGQAKGRDPRAIAKVGDCNSVGYVFLHPFGEGRYKLGDYAALQPVIDHFGASFNVLTQAAHNGMNAAAVLDPLWANPNSCQPGESPLACEYRLRNPAFAVIMFGTNDLLALDHVQFDRSLRRVVVETMHAGIVPVLSTFPRHLALPDRSILFNQIVVRVALDYNLPLINLWRALEPLPGHGIAADGFHLSGPLTGAGDFATEANLETGFPLRNLITLQALDAVWRGVTGES
;
A
#
# COMPACT_ATOMS: atom_id res chain seq x y z
N MET A 1 -96.24 -10.54 -1.60
CA MET A 1 -95.14 -10.61 -0.65
C MET A 1 -94.02 -11.49 -1.21
N ARG A 2 -92.93 -10.90 -1.70
CA ARG A 2 -91.79 -11.62 -2.23
C ARG A 2 -90.66 -11.52 -1.25
N THR A 3 -90.25 -12.63 -0.68
CA THR A 3 -89.14 -12.74 0.30
C THR A 3 -87.82 -12.69 -0.43
N LEU A 4 -87.01 -11.65 -0.15
CA LEU A 4 -85.58 -11.57 -0.54
C LEU A 4 -84.77 -12.47 0.37
N ARG A 5 -84.00 -13.39 -0.20
CA ARG A 5 -82.95 -14.15 0.51
C ARG A 5 -81.61 -13.36 0.41
N PRO A 6 -80.87 -13.22 1.52
CA PRO A 6 -79.58 -12.59 1.45
C PRO A 6 -78.49 -13.54 0.89
N ILE A 7 -77.72 -13.06 -0.07
CA ILE A 7 -76.54 -13.72 -0.60
C ILE A 7 -75.37 -13.40 0.35
N ILE A 8 -74.86 -14.44 1.03
CA ILE A 8 -73.63 -14.32 1.82
C ILE A 8 -72.44 -14.48 0.89
N LEU A 9 -71.69 -13.39 0.68
CA LEU A 9 -70.44 -13.40 -0.07
C LEU A 9 -69.32 -13.89 0.89
N LEU A 10 -68.81 -15.09 0.63
CA LEU A 10 -67.68 -15.66 1.35
C LEU A 10 -66.36 -15.05 0.77
N LEU A 11 -65.76 -14.09 1.45
CA LEU A 11 -64.44 -13.55 1.14
C LEU A 11 -63.38 -14.59 1.56
N ILE A 12 -62.83 -15.31 0.60
CA ILE A 12 -61.64 -16.16 0.81
C ILE A 12 -60.41 -15.25 0.82
N ALA A 13 -59.86 -14.96 2.01
CA ALA A 13 -58.58 -14.28 2.16
C ALA A 13 -57.49 -15.27 1.78
N VAL A 14 -56.93 -15.11 0.59
CA VAL A 14 -55.69 -15.82 0.19
C VAL A 14 -54.52 -15.18 0.92
N ALA A 15 -54.05 -15.83 1.97
CA ALA A 15 -52.78 -15.48 2.64
C ALA A 15 -51.63 -15.76 1.69
N LEU A 16 -51.11 -14.73 1.04
CA LEU A 16 -49.81 -14.80 0.36
C LEU A 16 -48.71 -15.07 1.39
N PRO A 17 -47.85 -16.07 1.19
CA PRO A 17 -46.73 -16.29 2.07
C PRO A 17 -45.85 -15.02 2.04
N LEU A 18 -45.64 -14.39 3.19
CA LEU A 18 -44.63 -13.35 3.35
C LEU A 18 -43.28 -13.95 2.98
N ALA A 19 -42.69 -13.46 1.90
CA ALA A 19 -41.31 -13.78 1.56
C ALA A 19 -40.43 -13.49 2.79
N PRO A 20 -39.48 -14.38 3.14
CA PRO A 20 -38.58 -14.11 4.26
C PRO A 20 -37.86 -12.79 4.00
N PRO A 21 -37.60 -11.97 5.02
CA PRO A 21 -36.92 -10.71 4.84
C PRO A 21 -35.60 -11.00 4.14
N ILE A 22 -35.36 -10.35 3.00
CA ILE A 22 -34.06 -10.32 2.36
C ILE A 22 -33.13 -9.71 3.41
N ARG A 23 -32.32 -10.53 4.06
CA ARG A 23 -31.24 -10.04 4.93
C ARG A 23 -30.37 -9.14 4.05
N ALA A 24 -30.29 -7.88 4.42
CA ALA A 24 -29.38 -6.95 3.78
C ALA A 24 -28.00 -7.62 3.75
N GLN A 25 -27.55 -7.94 2.54
CA GLN A 25 -26.22 -8.50 2.32
C GLN A 25 -25.28 -7.36 2.72
N SER A 26 -24.49 -7.58 3.76
CA SER A 26 -23.50 -6.56 4.16
C SER A 26 -22.57 -6.34 2.98
N ASP A 27 -22.33 -5.08 2.64
CA ASP A 27 -21.38 -4.73 1.58
C ASP A 27 -20.03 -5.39 1.86
N PRO A 28 -19.37 -5.98 0.86
CA PRO A 28 -18.06 -6.60 1.02
C PRO A 28 -17.04 -5.62 1.58
N ASP A 29 -16.17 -6.09 2.46
CA ASP A 29 -15.05 -5.33 3.00
C ASP A 29 -13.88 -5.28 2.02
N ALA A 30 -13.73 -6.36 1.21
CA ALA A 30 -12.59 -6.55 0.33
C ALA A 30 -12.89 -7.55 -0.80
N TRP A 31 -11.95 -7.67 -1.75
CA TRP A 31 -12.00 -8.63 -2.86
C TRP A 31 -10.62 -9.23 -3.09
N THR A 32 -10.56 -10.51 -3.49
CA THR A 32 -9.32 -11.13 -3.95
C THR A 32 -8.87 -10.56 -5.29
N THR A 33 -7.56 -10.34 -5.46
CA THR A 33 -6.97 -9.83 -6.71
C THR A 33 -6.55 -10.93 -7.67
N GLY A 34 -6.71 -12.20 -7.28
CA GLY A 34 -6.42 -13.38 -8.07
C GLY A 34 -7.02 -14.61 -7.40
N ARG A 35 -6.86 -15.79 -8.02
CA ARG A 35 -7.20 -17.07 -7.38
C ARG A 35 -6.25 -17.31 -6.22
N LEU A 36 -6.77 -17.60 -5.04
CA LEU A 36 -6.03 -17.57 -3.79
C LEU A 36 -6.40 -18.76 -2.88
N ASN A 37 -5.41 -19.37 -2.25
CA ASN A 37 -5.63 -20.41 -1.26
C ASN A 37 -6.28 -19.84 0.01
N LEU A 38 -7.25 -20.60 0.51
CA LEU A 38 -7.86 -20.41 1.82
C LEU A 38 -7.22 -21.41 2.80
N ARG A 39 -6.67 -20.93 3.90
CA ARG A 39 -5.90 -21.74 4.84
C ARG A 39 -6.53 -21.85 6.23
N ALA A 40 -6.19 -22.91 6.94
CA ALA A 40 -6.65 -23.11 8.31
C ALA A 40 -6.03 -22.15 9.33
N GLY A 41 -4.86 -21.55 9.03
CA GLY A 41 -4.18 -20.61 9.91
C GLY A 41 -3.39 -19.56 9.15
N PRO A 42 -2.87 -18.52 9.86
CA PRO A 42 -2.13 -17.41 9.26
C PRO A 42 -0.67 -17.78 8.99
N GLY A 43 -0.43 -18.49 7.86
CA GLY A 43 0.90 -18.92 7.43
C GLY A 43 0.82 -19.93 6.31
N THR A 44 1.88 -20.03 5.50
CA THR A 44 1.98 -21.03 4.42
C THR A 44 2.19 -22.46 4.93
N GLU A 45 2.60 -22.62 6.17
CA GLU A 45 2.74 -23.89 6.90
C GLU A 45 1.39 -24.50 7.27
N HIS A 46 0.32 -23.70 7.31
CA HIS A 46 -1.02 -24.20 7.61
C HIS A 46 -1.68 -24.85 6.39
N ALA A 47 -2.49 -25.88 6.66
CA ALA A 47 -3.19 -26.64 5.63
C ALA A 47 -4.07 -25.74 4.74
N VAL A 48 -4.07 -25.99 3.43
CA VAL A 48 -5.02 -25.41 2.50
C VAL A 48 -6.37 -26.10 2.69
N ILE A 49 -7.40 -25.33 2.99
CA ILE A 49 -8.76 -25.81 3.26
C ILE A 49 -9.77 -25.42 2.17
N GLY A 50 -9.32 -24.71 1.15
CA GLY A 50 -10.11 -24.31 0.00
C GLY A 50 -9.38 -23.33 -0.90
N GLN A 51 -10.07 -22.86 -1.94
CA GLN A 51 -9.60 -21.80 -2.84
C GLN A 51 -10.70 -20.77 -3.07
N LEU A 52 -10.27 -19.54 -3.31
CA LEU A 52 -11.12 -18.44 -3.73
C LEU A 52 -10.74 -18.02 -5.15
N GLU A 53 -11.72 -17.74 -5.98
CA GLU A 53 -11.48 -17.19 -7.32
C GLU A 53 -11.13 -15.69 -7.24
N ALA A 54 -10.50 -15.18 -8.29
CA ALA A 54 -10.27 -13.75 -8.45
C ALA A 54 -11.59 -12.97 -8.39
N GLY A 55 -11.60 -11.83 -7.69
CA GLY A 55 -12.80 -11.02 -7.49
C GLY A 55 -13.78 -11.56 -6.43
N SER A 56 -13.42 -12.65 -5.70
CA SER A 56 -14.24 -13.13 -4.60
C SER A 56 -14.46 -12.04 -3.55
N ALA A 57 -15.72 -11.75 -3.24
CA ALA A 57 -16.11 -10.75 -2.26
C ALA A 57 -15.97 -11.29 -0.83
N LEU A 58 -15.41 -10.51 0.07
CA LEU A 58 -14.99 -10.92 1.40
C LEU A 58 -15.55 -10.02 2.51
N LEU A 59 -15.88 -10.64 3.63
CA LEU A 59 -16.12 -10.00 4.92
C LEU A 59 -14.93 -10.33 5.83
N LEU A 60 -14.19 -9.31 6.25
CA LEU A 60 -12.96 -9.49 7.02
C LEU A 60 -13.26 -9.53 8.52
N GLN A 61 -12.72 -10.53 9.22
CA GLN A 61 -13.01 -10.80 10.63
C GLN A 61 -11.82 -10.49 11.56
N ALA A 62 -10.60 -10.71 11.09
CA ALA A 62 -9.38 -10.48 11.84
C ALA A 62 -8.18 -10.32 10.90
N ARG A 63 -7.05 -9.91 11.46
CA ARG A 63 -5.75 -9.92 10.80
C ARG A 63 -4.69 -10.58 11.69
N SER A 64 -3.64 -11.10 11.08
CA SER A 64 -2.47 -11.55 11.82
C SER A 64 -1.70 -10.36 12.45
N PRO A 65 -0.88 -10.60 13.50
CA PRO A 65 -0.08 -9.54 14.13
C PRO A 65 0.86 -8.84 13.15
N ASP A 66 1.37 -9.56 12.15
CA ASP A 66 2.32 -9.11 11.14
C ASP A 66 1.65 -8.47 9.90
N PHE A 67 0.31 -8.37 9.88
CA PHE A 67 -0.47 -7.94 8.72
C PHE A 67 -0.35 -8.84 7.48
N GLY A 68 0.38 -9.94 7.54
CA GLY A 68 0.58 -10.85 6.40
C GLY A 68 -0.68 -11.62 6.01
N TRP A 69 -1.61 -11.82 6.97
CA TRP A 69 -2.78 -12.68 6.80
C TRP A 69 -4.07 -12.03 7.30
N LEU A 70 -5.17 -12.37 6.64
CA LEU A 70 -6.52 -11.94 6.98
C LEU A 70 -7.43 -13.14 7.19
N LEU A 71 -8.16 -13.18 8.30
CA LEU A 71 -9.26 -14.10 8.48
C LEU A 71 -10.48 -13.55 7.75
N ALA A 72 -10.90 -14.25 6.72
CA ALA A 72 -11.96 -13.83 5.83
C ALA A 72 -13.11 -14.84 5.81
N LEU A 73 -14.31 -14.33 5.61
CA LEU A 73 -15.53 -15.06 5.28
C LEU A 73 -15.98 -14.58 3.90
N THR A 74 -16.31 -15.48 2.98
CA THR A 74 -16.90 -15.08 1.70
C THR A 74 -18.23 -14.35 1.91
N ALA A 75 -18.58 -13.38 1.06
CA ALA A 75 -19.81 -12.59 1.22
C ALA A 75 -21.08 -13.44 1.19
N ASP A 76 -21.06 -14.55 0.46
CA ASP A 76 -22.11 -15.58 0.45
C ASP A 76 -22.09 -16.49 1.69
N ARG A 77 -21.07 -16.35 2.55
CA ARG A 77 -20.85 -17.10 3.79
C ARG A 77 -20.64 -18.61 3.60
N THR A 78 -20.19 -19.03 2.43
CA THR A 78 -19.95 -20.45 2.14
C THR A 78 -18.57 -20.92 2.54
N ALA A 79 -17.58 -20.01 2.63
CA ALA A 79 -16.20 -20.35 2.97
C ALA A 79 -15.62 -19.36 3.99
N ARG A 80 -14.80 -19.89 4.92
CA ARG A 80 -14.09 -19.11 5.94
C ARG A 80 -12.68 -19.65 6.12
N GLY A 81 -11.70 -18.76 6.18
CA GLY A 81 -10.30 -19.15 6.40
C GLY A 81 -9.36 -17.96 6.35
N TRP A 82 -8.08 -18.25 6.50
CA TRP A 82 -7.01 -17.30 6.40
C TRP A 82 -6.52 -17.17 4.97
N ILE A 83 -6.31 -15.94 4.52
CA ILE A 83 -5.81 -15.59 3.19
C ILE A 83 -4.64 -14.59 3.31
N ALA A 84 -3.71 -14.64 2.36
CA ALA A 84 -2.59 -13.72 2.33
C ALA A 84 -3.06 -12.29 1.97
N SER A 85 -2.77 -11.32 2.82
CA SER A 85 -3.28 -9.94 2.72
C SER A 85 -2.79 -9.17 1.49
N GLY A 86 -1.58 -9.49 1.00
CA GLY A 86 -1.00 -8.89 -0.20
C GLY A 86 -1.72 -9.23 -1.51
N TYR A 87 -2.73 -10.10 -1.46
CA TYR A 87 -3.55 -10.50 -2.60
C TYR A 87 -5.02 -10.06 -2.46
N VAL A 88 -5.24 -9.02 -1.66
CA VAL A 88 -6.57 -8.51 -1.35
C VAL A 88 -6.60 -7.01 -1.56
N THR A 89 -7.62 -6.51 -2.26
CA THR A 89 -7.95 -5.10 -2.33
C THR A 89 -9.20 -4.81 -1.49
N TYR A 90 -9.27 -3.64 -0.84
CA TYR A 90 -10.31 -3.34 0.13
C TYR A 90 -11.33 -2.35 -0.44
N ARG A 91 -12.53 -2.28 0.11
CA ARG A 91 -13.47 -1.22 -0.25
C ARG A 91 -12.94 0.16 0.18
N PRO A 92 -13.32 1.24 -0.51
CA PRO A 92 -12.89 2.59 -0.17
C PRO A 92 -13.15 2.95 1.30
N GLY A 93 -12.12 3.45 1.99
CA GLY A 93 -12.21 3.86 3.40
C GLY A 93 -12.22 2.72 4.42
N TYR A 94 -11.97 1.48 3.98
CA TYR A 94 -11.83 0.36 4.91
C TYR A 94 -10.49 0.45 5.66
N ALA A 95 -10.53 0.40 6.97
CA ALA A 95 -9.35 0.51 7.83
C ALA A 95 -8.93 -0.88 8.33
N VAL A 96 -8.10 -1.58 7.55
CA VAL A 96 -7.62 -2.95 7.90
C VAL A 96 -6.86 -3.00 9.22
N ASP A 97 -6.23 -1.90 9.62
CA ASP A 97 -5.52 -1.76 10.88
C ASP A 97 -6.43 -1.86 12.12
N ARG A 98 -7.73 -1.61 11.95
CA ARG A 98 -8.75 -1.72 13.02
C ARG A 98 -9.28 -3.12 13.23
N LEU A 99 -8.93 -4.07 12.35
CA LEU A 99 -9.32 -5.46 12.53
C LEU A 99 -8.73 -6.04 13.82
N PRO A 100 -9.49 -6.89 14.54
CA PRO A 100 -8.96 -7.65 15.66
C PRO A 100 -7.72 -8.43 15.27
N VAL A 101 -6.71 -8.46 16.14
CA VAL A 101 -5.49 -9.25 15.93
C VAL A 101 -5.73 -10.67 16.40
N ARG A 102 -5.45 -11.65 15.54
CA ARG A 102 -5.51 -13.08 15.83
C ARG A 102 -4.34 -13.80 15.15
N ASP A 103 -3.92 -14.93 15.72
CA ASP A 103 -2.86 -15.80 15.20
C ASP A 103 -3.23 -17.29 15.34
N ASP A 104 -4.46 -17.57 15.79
CA ASP A 104 -4.95 -18.94 16.00
C ASP A 104 -5.38 -19.60 14.69
N ALA A 105 -5.06 -20.87 14.54
CA ALA A 105 -5.59 -21.71 13.49
C ALA A 105 -7.08 -22.01 13.75
N LEU A 106 -7.85 -22.10 12.67
CA LEU A 106 -9.25 -22.53 12.72
C LEU A 106 -9.31 -24.05 12.98
N ASP A 107 -10.29 -24.48 13.77
CA ASP A 107 -10.63 -25.90 13.85
C ASP A 107 -11.14 -26.37 12.47
N PRO A 108 -10.46 -27.28 11.79
CA PRO A 108 -10.89 -27.77 10.49
C PRO A 108 -12.23 -28.52 10.54
N ASN A 109 -12.71 -28.87 11.74
CA ASN A 109 -13.98 -29.56 11.94
C ASN A 109 -15.16 -28.62 12.26
N ALA A 110 -14.91 -27.30 12.32
CA ALA A 110 -15.90 -26.29 12.73
C ALA A 110 -16.94 -25.92 11.66
N GLY A 111 -17.27 -26.79 10.71
CA GLY A 111 -18.34 -26.61 9.74
C GLY A 111 -17.97 -27.04 8.31
N PRO A 112 -18.93 -27.09 7.37
CA PRO A 112 -18.65 -27.50 6.01
C PRO A 112 -17.72 -26.51 5.33
N LEU A 113 -16.55 -26.99 4.94
CA LEU A 113 -15.59 -26.26 4.12
C LEU A 113 -15.86 -26.60 2.66
N PRO A 114 -15.91 -25.62 1.75
CA PRO A 114 -16.08 -25.94 0.35
C PRO A 114 -14.82 -26.57 -0.22
N VAL A 115 -15.04 -27.40 -1.14
CA VAL A 115 -14.29 -28.49 -1.72
C VAL A 115 -13.22 -28.03 -2.71
N GLU A 116 -12.18 -28.61 -2.72
CA GLU A 116 -10.96 -28.74 -3.52
C GLU A 116 -9.75 -28.19 -2.78
N ILE A 117 -8.98 -29.15 -2.29
CA ILE A 117 -7.70 -28.87 -1.65
C ILE A 117 -6.66 -28.65 -2.74
N ALA A 118 -6.19 -27.42 -2.86
CA ALA A 118 -5.09 -27.07 -3.73
C ALA A 118 -3.72 -27.52 -3.16
N PRO A 119 -2.68 -27.59 -3.97
CA PRO A 119 -1.32 -27.85 -3.51
C PRO A 119 -0.89 -26.92 -2.37
N GLN A 120 0.07 -27.34 -1.55
CA GLN A 120 0.52 -26.61 -0.35
C GLN A 120 1.24 -25.27 -0.65
N THR A 121 1.55 -24.97 -1.89
CA THR A 121 2.10 -23.67 -2.32
C THR A 121 1.00 -22.65 -2.44
N GLU A 122 1.31 -21.37 -2.13
CA GLU A 122 0.38 -20.28 -2.36
C GLU A 122 0.13 -20.14 -3.86
N ILE A 123 -1.12 -20.32 -4.30
CA ILE A 123 -1.51 -20.21 -5.70
C ILE A 123 -2.30 -18.92 -5.86
N VAL A 124 -1.78 -18.05 -6.70
CA VAL A 124 -2.48 -16.85 -7.14
C VAL A 124 -2.54 -16.83 -8.65
N GLU A 125 -3.74 -16.99 -9.21
CA GLU A 125 -3.98 -16.81 -10.62
C GLU A 125 -4.44 -15.37 -10.89
N MET A 126 -3.79 -14.73 -11.87
CA MET A 126 -3.91 -13.28 -12.08
C MET A 126 -5.10 -12.87 -12.94
N TYR A 127 -5.88 -13.83 -13.44
CA TYR A 127 -6.95 -13.57 -14.39
C TYR A 127 -8.30 -13.87 -13.73
N GLY A 128 -8.98 -12.81 -13.30
CA GLY A 128 -10.37 -12.88 -12.86
C GLY A 128 -11.34 -12.34 -13.93
N ALA A 129 -12.57 -12.73 -13.85
CA ALA A 129 -13.63 -12.24 -14.75
C ALA A 129 -13.94 -10.74 -14.54
N VAL A 130 -13.53 -10.15 -13.41
CA VAL A 130 -13.74 -8.74 -13.04
C VAL A 130 -12.42 -8.14 -12.60
N ASP A 131 -12.00 -7.06 -13.27
CA ASP A 131 -10.83 -6.29 -12.88
C ASP A 131 -11.15 -5.36 -11.70
N VAL A 132 -11.16 -5.93 -10.51
CA VAL A 132 -11.50 -5.22 -9.27
C VAL A 132 -10.43 -4.17 -8.93
N VAL A 133 -9.17 -4.44 -9.20
CA VAL A 133 -8.06 -3.52 -8.92
C VAL A 133 -8.26 -2.22 -9.69
N ARG A 134 -8.48 -2.32 -11.00
CA ARG A 134 -8.73 -1.17 -11.87
C ARG A 134 -10.00 -0.44 -11.46
N ALA A 135 -11.12 -1.14 -11.30
CA ALA A 135 -12.41 -0.54 -10.98
C ALA A 135 -12.40 0.25 -9.66
N LEU A 136 -11.60 -0.16 -8.68
CA LEU A 136 -11.44 0.57 -7.42
C LEU A 136 -10.40 1.69 -7.52
N ALA A 137 -9.31 1.50 -8.27
CA ALA A 137 -8.28 2.51 -8.46
C ALA A 137 -8.82 3.72 -9.23
N GLU A 138 -9.58 3.51 -10.30
CA GLU A 138 -10.17 4.57 -11.14
C GLU A 138 -11.17 5.48 -10.39
N ARG A 139 -11.60 5.09 -9.18
CA ARG A 139 -12.41 5.97 -8.30
C ARG A 139 -11.57 7.00 -7.54
N ILE A 140 -10.24 6.89 -7.59
CA ILE A 140 -9.33 7.81 -6.92
C ILE A 140 -9.12 9.04 -7.80
N ASP A 141 -9.47 10.19 -7.26
CA ASP A 141 -9.07 11.49 -7.81
C ASP A 141 -7.73 11.91 -7.20
N LEU A 142 -6.66 11.87 -7.99
CA LEU A 142 -5.31 12.19 -7.51
C LEU A 142 -5.18 13.66 -7.05
N GLU A 143 -5.99 14.56 -7.60
CA GLU A 143 -5.99 15.98 -7.22
C GLU A 143 -6.62 16.23 -5.83
N ALA A 144 -7.47 15.31 -5.36
CA ALA A 144 -8.17 15.47 -4.09
C ALA A 144 -7.27 15.24 -2.86
N TYR A 145 -6.08 14.61 -3.02
CA TYR A 145 -5.21 14.26 -1.90
C TYR A 145 -4.15 15.34 -1.65
N PRO A 146 -3.82 15.65 -0.38
CA PRO A 146 -2.83 16.65 -0.04
C PRO A 146 -1.43 16.27 -0.55
N LEU A 147 -0.56 17.29 -0.77
CA LEU A 147 0.83 17.08 -1.18
C LEU A 147 1.65 16.43 -0.06
N ILE A 148 1.43 16.90 1.17
CA ILE A 148 2.14 16.49 2.36
C ILE A 148 1.18 15.75 3.28
N PRO A 149 1.54 14.55 3.76
CA PRO A 149 0.68 13.78 4.66
C PRO A 149 0.74 14.25 6.10
N ASP A 150 -0.34 13.98 6.83
CA ASP A 150 -0.30 13.94 8.29
C ASP A 150 0.11 12.56 8.81
N ALA A 151 0.59 12.50 10.07
CA ALA A 151 0.80 11.25 10.75
C ALA A 151 -0.53 10.54 11.01
N THR A 152 -0.70 9.35 10.48
CA THR A 152 -1.93 8.54 10.65
C THR A 152 -1.94 7.77 11.96
N ALA A 153 -3.11 7.22 12.34
CA ALA A 153 -3.20 6.35 13.52
C ALA A 153 -2.34 5.08 13.36
N THR A 154 -2.27 4.52 12.13
CA THR A 154 -1.39 3.40 11.81
C THR A 154 0.07 3.76 11.97
N ALA A 155 0.51 4.92 11.46
CA ALA A 155 1.88 5.39 11.60
C ALA A 155 2.29 5.51 13.09
N ARG A 156 1.45 6.13 13.94
CA ARG A 156 1.69 6.25 15.39
C ARG A 156 1.81 4.89 16.07
N ARG A 157 0.96 3.95 15.73
CA ARG A 157 1.01 2.59 16.27
C ARG A 157 2.29 1.86 15.83
N LEU A 158 2.62 1.89 14.53
CA LEU A 158 3.81 1.25 13.98
C LEU A 158 5.09 1.83 14.57
N TYR A 159 5.17 3.14 14.74
CA TYR A 159 6.32 3.78 15.38
C TYR A 159 6.53 3.24 16.80
N ARG A 160 5.48 3.20 17.64
CA ARG A 160 5.58 2.62 18.99
C ARG A 160 6.00 1.14 18.97
N GLN A 161 5.45 0.34 18.07
CA GLN A 161 5.83 -1.07 17.88
C GLN A 161 7.30 -1.19 17.43
N GLY A 162 7.75 -0.32 16.53
CA GLY A 162 9.12 -0.26 16.06
C GLY A 162 10.10 0.08 17.18
N GLN A 163 9.77 1.08 18.00
CA GLN A 163 10.61 1.42 19.17
C GLN A 163 10.69 0.25 20.15
N ALA A 164 9.61 -0.47 20.40
CA ALA A 164 9.62 -1.68 21.23
C ALA A 164 10.46 -2.83 20.62
N LYS A 165 10.64 -2.85 19.29
CA LYS A 165 11.53 -3.78 18.56
C LYS A 165 12.98 -3.26 18.44
N GLY A 166 13.29 -2.08 18.98
CA GLY A 166 14.62 -1.45 18.91
C GLY A 166 14.97 -0.83 17.56
N ARG A 167 13.97 -0.35 16.79
CA ARG A 167 14.21 0.42 15.57
C ARG A 167 14.85 1.76 15.91
N ASP A 168 15.83 2.16 15.11
CA ASP A 168 16.51 3.45 15.28
C ASP A 168 15.58 4.61 14.87
N PRO A 169 15.15 5.46 15.82
CA PRO A 169 14.24 6.58 15.52
C PRO A 169 14.85 7.62 14.58
N ARG A 170 16.18 7.66 14.45
CA ARG A 170 16.93 8.60 13.62
C ARG A 170 17.27 8.03 12.24
N ALA A 171 16.88 6.80 11.94
CA ALA A 171 17.18 6.15 10.68
C ALA A 171 15.94 6.07 9.77
N ILE A 172 16.15 6.37 8.49
CA ILE A 172 15.19 6.11 7.41
C ILE A 172 15.77 5.14 6.39
N ALA A 173 14.92 4.36 5.73
CA ALA A 173 15.24 3.63 4.52
C ALA A 173 14.67 4.35 3.28
N LYS A 174 15.42 4.35 2.19
CA LYS A 174 14.96 4.75 0.86
C LYS A 174 14.65 3.49 0.07
N VAL A 175 13.38 3.31 -0.31
CA VAL A 175 12.89 2.12 -1.01
C VAL A 175 12.25 2.56 -2.33
N GLY A 176 12.69 1.99 -3.47
CA GLY A 176 12.13 2.43 -4.74
C GLY A 176 12.92 2.04 -5.98
N ASP A 177 12.64 2.77 -7.03
CA ASP A 177 13.22 2.62 -8.36
C ASP A 177 14.39 3.59 -8.63
N CYS A 178 14.74 3.76 -9.92
CA CYS A 178 15.82 4.64 -10.40
C CYS A 178 15.71 6.08 -9.88
N ASN A 179 14.53 6.63 -9.67
CA ASN A 179 14.37 7.96 -9.11
C ASN A 179 14.75 8.04 -7.61
N SER A 180 14.84 6.91 -6.91
CA SER A 180 15.21 6.83 -5.48
C SER A 180 16.69 6.50 -5.25
N VAL A 181 17.45 6.25 -6.33
CA VAL A 181 18.89 5.93 -6.31
C VAL A 181 19.73 7.19 -6.46
N GLY A 182 20.97 7.14 -5.95
CA GLY A 182 22.00 8.10 -6.28
C GLY A 182 22.08 9.30 -5.36
N TYR A 183 22.89 10.28 -5.80
CA TYR A 183 23.38 11.41 -5.00
C TYR A 183 22.47 12.63 -5.05
N VAL A 184 21.29 12.53 -5.66
CA VAL A 184 20.34 13.64 -5.83
C VAL A 184 19.14 13.56 -4.91
N PHE A 185 18.68 12.33 -4.53
CA PHE A 185 17.53 12.15 -3.66
C PHE A 185 17.97 12.06 -2.19
N LEU A 186 17.62 13.07 -1.39
CA LEU A 186 17.95 13.29 0.02
C LEU A 186 19.45 13.37 0.35
N HIS A 187 20.32 12.81 -0.46
CA HIS A 187 21.77 12.71 -0.23
C HIS A 187 22.46 14.05 0.10
N PRO A 188 22.17 15.18 -0.58
CA PRO A 188 22.78 16.46 -0.28
C PRO A 188 22.58 16.94 1.17
N PHE A 189 21.47 16.57 1.80
CA PHE A 189 21.15 16.98 3.16
C PHE A 189 22.02 16.24 4.21
N GLY A 190 22.38 15.00 3.94
CA GLY A 190 23.32 14.25 4.77
C GLY A 190 24.78 14.69 4.62
N GLU A 191 25.10 15.41 3.54
CA GLU A 191 26.44 15.95 3.27
C GLU A 191 26.59 17.43 3.62
N GLY A 192 25.54 18.10 4.11
CA GLY A 192 25.55 19.53 4.38
C GLY A 192 25.57 20.40 3.11
N ARG A 193 25.25 19.83 1.94
CA ARG A 193 25.23 20.53 0.63
C ARG A 193 23.82 21.00 0.29
N TYR A 194 23.27 21.92 1.08
CA TYR A 194 21.93 22.45 0.86
C TYR A 194 21.80 23.93 1.25
N LYS A 195 20.74 24.56 0.73
CA LYS A 195 20.30 25.92 1.07
C LYS A 195 18.79 25.89 1.23
N LEU A 196 18.30 26.14 2.44
CA LEU A 196 16.86 26.01 2.74
C LEU A 196 16.05 27.25 2.30
N GLY A 197 16.64 28.43 2.20
CA GLY A 197 15.88 29.66 1.88
C GLY A 197 14.69 29.85 2.84
N ASP A 198 13.51 30.01 2.30
CA ASP A 198 12.27 30.19 3.08
C ASP A 198 11.83 28.93 3.86
N TYR A 199 12.48 27.79 3.60
CA TYR A 199 12.19 26.51 4.24
C TYR A 199 13.09 26.19 5.44
N ALA A 200 13.65 27.23 6.10
CA ALA A 200 14.55 27.07 7.27
C ALA A 200 13.91 26.25 8.41
N ALA A 201 12.58 26.22 8.50
CA ALA A 201 11.86 25.38 9.46
C ALA A 201 12.09 23.86 9.28
N LEU A 202 12.66 23.42 8.16
CA LEU A 202 13.04 22.01 7.92
C LEU A 202 14.40 21.62 8.51
N GLN A 203 15.16 22.56 9.10
CA GLN A 203 16.45 22.24 9.72
C GLN A 203 16.35 21.13 10.78
N PRO A 204 15.35 21.08 11.69
CA PRO A 204 15.24 20.03 12.69
C PRO A 204 15.09 18.62 12.10
N VAL A 205 14.31 18.44 11.03
CA VAL A 205 14.16 17.11 10.40
C VAL A 205 15.45 16.68 9.70
N ILE A 206 16.22 17.61 9.15
CA ILE A 206 17.54 17.33 8.56
C ILE A 206 18.52 16.94 9.66
N ASP A 207 18.56 17.65 10.79
CA ASP A 207 19.44 17.33 11.93
C ASP A 207 19.07 15.96 12.55
N HIS A 208 17.78 15.61 12.51
CA HIS A 208 17.32 14.33 13.04
C HIS A 208 17.72 13.15 12.16
N PHE A 209 17.48 13.21 10.84
CA PHE A 209 17.68 12.10 9.92
C PHE A 209 18.96 12.20 9.06
N GLY A 210 19.72 13.26 9.17
CA GLY A 210 20.84 13.58 8.26
C GLY A 210 21.85 12.44 8.07
N ALA A 211 22.15 11.68 9.12
CA ALA A 211 23.05 10.54 9.05
C ALA A 211 22.53 9.40 8.14
N SER A 212 21.21 9.35 7.86
CA SER A 212 20.60 8.35 6.97
C SER A 212 20.50 8.83 5.52
N PHE A 213 20.52 10.15 5.28
CA PHE A 213 20.23 10.70 3.96
C PHE A 213 21.30 10.40 2.91
N ASN A 214 22.59 10.44 3.29
CA ASN A 214 23.70 10.17 2.39
C ASN A 214 24.10 8.69 2.29
N VAL A 215 23.35 7.80 2.93
CA VAL A 215 23.61 6.36 2.85
C VAL A 215 23.01 5.77 1.58
N LEU A 216 23.79 4.96 0.87
CA LEU A 216 23.31 4.20 -0.28
C LEU A 216 22.45 3.03 0.20
N THR A 217 21.28 2.89 -0.41
CA THR A 217 20.31 1.85 -0.05
C THR A 217 20.51 0.56 -0.83
N GLN A 218 20.15 -0.58 -0.22
CA GLN A 218 20.03 -1.87 -0.93
C GLN A 218 18.64 -2.05 -1.57
N ALA A 219 17.64 -1.28 -1.13
CA ALA A 219 16.25 -1.40 -1.55
C ALA A 219 15.82 -0.39 -2.63
N ALA A 220 16.76 0.27 -3.28
CA ALA A 220 16.49 1.06 -4.50
C ALA A 220 17.62 0.86 -5.51
N HIS A 221 17.25 0.61 -6.76
CA HIS A 221 18.19 0.30 -7.83
C HIS A 221 17.65 0.75 -9.20
N ASN A 222 18.55 1.03 -10.15
CA ASN A 222 18.15 1.25 -11.54
C ASN A 222 17.50 -0.03 -12.08
N GLY A 223 16.33 0.12 -12.69
CA GLY A 223 15.55 -1.02 -13.20
C GLY A 223 14.71 -1.77 -12.15
N MET A 224 14.89 -1.50 -10.85
CA MET A 224 14.10 -2.16 -9.80
C MET A 224 12.65 -1.72 -9.87
N ASN A 225 11.75 -2.66 -9.60
CA ASN A 225 10.31 -2.44 -9.46
C ASN A 225 9.81 -3.05 -8.14
N ALA A 226 8.53 -2.89 -7.83
CA ALA A 226 7.94 -3.36 -6.57
C ALA A 226 8.00 -4.89 -6.38
N ALA A 227 8.09 -5.68 -7.44
CA ALA A 227 8.29 -7.13 -7.35
C ALA A 227 9.78 -7.47 -7.12
N ALA A 228 10.69 -6.78 -7.83
CA ALA A 228 12.12 -7.03 -7.77
C ALA A 228 12.73 -6.75 -6.38
N VAL A 229 12.23 -5.73 -5.66
CA VAL A 229 12.72 -5.42 -4.31
C VAL A 229 12.42 -6.53 -3.28
N LEU A 230 11.47 -7.41 -3.59
CA LEU A 230 11.07 -8.58 -2.78
C LEU A 230 11.77 -9.87 -3.20
N ASP A 231 12.50 -9.86 -4.32
CA ASP A 231 13.14 -11.05 -4.89
C ASP A 231 14.61 -11.12 -4.48
N PRO A 232 15.06 -12.18 -3.78
CA PRO A 232 16.46 -12.37 -3.41
C PRO A 232 17.46 -12.34 -4.57
N LEU A 233 17.02 -12.59 -5.80
CA LEU A 233 17.89 -12.52 -7.00
C LEU A 233 18.39 -11.09 -7.28
N TRP A 234 17.71 -10.08 -6.78
CA TRP A 234 18.12 -8.67 -6.90
C TRP A 234 18.99 -8.19 -5.73
N ALA A 235 19.17 -9.02 -4.70
CA ALA A 235 19.97 -8.67 -3.55
C ALA A 235 21.47 -8.61 -3.88
N ASN A 236 22.16 -7.63 -3.32
CA ASN A 236 23.61 -7.50 -3.45
C ASN A 236 24.31 -8.57 -2.58
N PRO A 237 24.98 -9.58 -3.16
CA PRO A 237 25.56 -10.69 -2.40
C PRO A 237 26.73 -10.26 -1.48
N ASN A 238 27.29 -9.06 -1.69
CA ASN A 238 28.36 -8.53 -0.85
C ASN A 238 27.82 -7.86 0.46
N SER A 239 26.52 -7.57 0.53
CA SER A 239 25.91 -6.86 1.65
C SER A 239 24.74 -7.63 2.29
N CYS A 240 24.04 -8.43 1.48
CA CYS A 240 22.85 -9.15 1.88
C CYS A 240 23.17 -10.61 2.22
N GLN A 241 22.39 -11.18 3.13
CA GLN A 241 22.51 -12.58 3.51
C GLN A 241 21.88 -13.49 2.41
N PRO A 242 22.31 -14.74 2.28
CA PRO A 242 21.69 -15.68 1.34
C PRO A 242 20.18 -15.80 1.59
N GLY A 243 19.38 -15.63 0.53
CA GLY A 243 17.92 -15.68 0.60
C GLY A 243 17.25 -14.39 1.07
N GLU A 244 17.98 -13.37 1.47
CA GLU A 244 17.41 -12.05 1.76
C GLU A 244 16.98 -11.33 0.48
N SER A 245 15.80 -10.74 0.51
CA SER A 245 15.42 -9.75 -0.51
C SER A 245 16.16 -8.43 -0.31
N PRO A 246 16.29 -7.56 -1.32
CA PRO A 246 16.81 -6.21 -1.16
C PRO A 246 16.12 -5.43 -0.03
N LEU A 247 14.81 -5.56 0.11
CA LEU A 247 14.02 -4.92 1.15
C LEU A 247 14.41 -5.40 2.56
N ALA A 248 14.45 -6.71 2.77
CA ALA A 248 14.84 -7.31 4.05
C ALA A 248 16.27 -6.95 4.42
N CYS A 249 17.18 -7.01 3.46
CA CYS A 249 18.59 -6.63 3.61
C CYS A 249 18.75 -5.18 4.07
N GLU A 250 18.05 -4.24 3.40
CA GLU A 250 18.06 -2.81 3.79
C GLU A 250 17.58 -2.63 5.22
N TYR A 251 16.46 -3.26 5.59
CA TYR A 251 15.89 -3.14 6.94
C TYR A 251 16.77 -3.75 8.02
N ARG A 252 17.48 -4.81 7.74
CA ARG A 252 18.48 -5.38 8.65
C ARG A 252 19.70 -4.46 8.82
N LEU A 253 20.21 -3.91 7.71
CA LEU A 253 21.43 -3.09 7.72
C LEU A 253 21.21 -1.71 8.34
N ARG A 254 20.03 -1.09 8.11
CA ARG A 254 19.73 0.29 8.54
C ARG A 254 18.95 0.37 9.83
N ASN A 255 18.24 -0.71 10.18
CA ASN A 255 17.35 -0.76 11.34
C ASN A 255 16.39 0.45 11.46
N PRO A 256 15.77 0.93 10.35
CA PRO A 256 15.12 2.22 10.30
C PRO A 256 13.77 2.22 11.04
N ALA A 257 13.36 3.40 11.56
CA ALA A 257 12.01 3.61 12.07
C ALA A 257 11.02 4.00 10.96
N PHE A 258 11.50 4.55 9.83
CA PHE A 258 10.68 5.01 8.72
C PHE A 258 11.24 4.49 7.38
N ALA A 259 10.36 4.26 6.42
CA ALA A 259 10.75 3.94 5.04
C ALA A 259 9.99 4.84 4.06
N VAL A 260 10.71 5.62 3.26
CA VAL A 260 10.14 6.38 2.14
C VAL A 260 10.11 5.46 0.94
N ILE A 261 8.89 5.14 0.46
CA ILE A 261 8.66 4.10 -0.55
C ILE A 261 8.06 4.74 -1.80
N MET A 262 8.76 4.63 -2.94
CA MET A 262 8.27 5.08 -4.24
C MET A 262 8.60 4.07 -5.34
N PHE A 263 7.57 3.44 -5.87
CA PHE A 263 7.62 2.57 -7.04
C PHE A 263 6.59 3.04 -8.08
N GLY A 264 6.76 2.62 -9.32
CA GLY A 264 5.86 2.90 -10.42
C GLY A 264 6.59 3.11 -11.74
N THR A 265 7.69 3.86 -11.77
CA THR A 265 8.39 4.22 -13.01
C THR A 265 8.81 2.99 -13.83
N ASN A 266 9.49 2.03 -13.21
CA ASN A 266 9.90 0.78 -13.86
C ASN A 266 8.76 -0.24 -13.90
N ASP A 267 7.83 -0.18 -12.95
CA ASP A 267 6.66 -1.06 -12.88
C ASP A 267 5.74 -0.89 -14.08
N LEU A 268 5.60 0.34 -14.60
CA LEU A 268 4.84 0.64 -15.82
C LEU A 268 5.24 -0.21 -17.03
N LEU A 269 6.50 -0.61 -17.11
CA LEU A 269 7.03 -1.39 -18.23
C LEU A 269 7.08 -2.89 -17.93
N ALA A 270 7.19 -3.28 -16.66
CA ALA A 270 7.48 -4.64 -16.23
C ALA A 270 6.26 -5.42 -15.72
N LEU A 271 5.26 -4.74 -15.14
CA LEU A 271 4.15 -5.38 -14.43
C LEU A 271 2.81 -4.91 -15.00
N ASP A 272 1.80 -5.77 -15.02
CA ASP A 272 0.43 -5.29 -15.15
C ASP A 272 -0.05 -4.63 -13.83
N HIS A 273 -1.21 -3.98 -13.86
CA HIS A 273 -1.71 -3.22 -12.73
C HIS A 273 -2.11 -4.11 -11.52
N VAL A 274 -2.49 -5.38 -11.75
CA VAL A 274 -2.79 -6.34 -10.68
C VAL A 274 -1.48 -6.82 -10.03
N GLN A 275 -0.46 -7.09 -10.84
CA GLN A 275 0.87 -7.44 -10.34
C GLN A 275 1.49 -6.30 -9.53
N PHE A 276 1.32 -5.05 -10.00
CA PHE A 276 1.80 -3.86 -9.29
C PHE A 276 1.10 -3.68 -7.95
N ASP A 277 -0.24 -3.70 -7.91
CA ASP A 277 -1.03 -3.60 -6.67
C ASP A 277 -0.56 -4.64 -5.65
N ARG A 278 -0.48 -5.90 -6.06
CA ARG A 278 -0.04 -7.01 -5.22
C ARG A 278 1.39 -6.82 -4.68
N SER A 279 2.32 -6.45 -5.55
CA SER A 279 3.72 -6.29 -5.17
C SER A 279 3.91 -5.12 -4.21
N LEU A 280 3.24 -3.98 -4.47
CA LEU A 280 3.28 -2.82 -3.59
C LEU A 280 2.66 -3.14 -2.21
N ARG A 281 1.54 -3.87 -2.16
CA ARG A 281 0.94 -4.33 -0.89
C ARG A 281 1.90 -5.23 -0.11
N ARG A 282 2.61 -6.12 -0.77
CA ARG A 282 3.62 -6.96 -0.11
C ARG A 282 4.77 -6.14 0.46
N VAL A 283 5.30 -5.16 -0.28
CA VAL A 283 6.31 -4.21 0.22
C VAL A 283 5.79 -3.51 1.48
N VAL A 284 4.56 -3.01 1.46
CA VAL A 284 3.92 -2.35 2.60
C VAL A 284 3.79 -3.29 3.80
N VAL A 285 3.25 -4.49 3.59
CA VAL A 285 3.04 -5.47 4.67
C VAL A 285 4.35 -5.90 5.31
N GLU A 286 5.39 -6.20 4.52
CA GLU A 286 6.72 -6.56 5.04
C GLU A 286 7.35 -5.39 5.84
N THR A 287 7.16 -4.15 5.38
CA THR A 287 7.60 -2.94 6.09
C THR A 287 6.89 -2.79 7.44
N MET A 288 5.56 -2.93 7.44
CA MET A 288 4.74 -2.84 8.66
C MET A 288 5.08 -3.97 9.65
N HIS A 289 5.27 -5.20 9.15
CA HIS A 289 5.69 -6.35 9.97
C HIS A 289 7.04 -6.09 10.65
N ALA A 290 7.97 -5.49 9.95
CA ALA A 290 9.25 -5.08 10.53
C ALA A 290 9.11 -4.02 11.65
N GLY A 291 7.93 -3.41 11.84
CA GLY A 291 7.71 -2.31 12.78
C GLY A 291 8.28 -0.99 12.27
N ILE A 292 8.32 -0.82 10.96
CA ILE A 292 8.79 0.38 10.28
C ILE A 292 7.57 1.14 9.75
N VAL A 293 7.58 2.45 9.86
CA VAL A 293 6.50 3.31 9.35
C VAL A 293 6.68 3.51 7.84
N PRO A 294 5.81 2.95 6.98
CA PRO A 294 5.85 3.25 5.56
C PRO A 294 5.33 4.67 5.31
N VAL A 295 6.08 5.46 4.56
CA VAL A 295 5.65 6.73 3.98
C VAL A 295 5.62 6.51 2.48
N LEU A 296 4.44 6.29 1.92
CA LEU A 296 4.28 6.04 0.50
C LEU A 296 4.39 7.32 -0.31
N SER A 297 4.85 7.23 -1.54
CA SER A 297 4.85 8.34 -2.49
C SER A 297 4.25 7.91 -3.82
N THR A 298 3.37 8.73 -4.38
CA THR A 298 3.08 8.67 -5.81
C THR A 298 4.37 8.98 -6.59
N PHE A 299 4.42 8.59 -7.86
CA PHE A 299 5.61 8.70 -8.70
C PHE A 299 5.37 9.61 -9.91
N PRO A 300 6.45 10.11 -10.56
CA PRO A 300 6.34 11.02 -11.68
C PRO A 300 5.64 10.40 -12.89
N ARG A 301 5.00 11.23 -13.71
CA ARG A 301 4.36 10.83 -14.97
C ARG A 301 5.40 10.23 -15.93
N HIS A 302 5.01 9.20 -16.65
CA HIS A 302 5.75 8.71 -17.82
C HIS A 302 5.12 9.32 -19.08
N LEU A 303 5.85 10.17 -19.80
CA LEU A 303 5.29 10.97 -20.90
C LEU A 303 4.73 10.12 -22.06
N ALA A 304 5.32 8.95 -22.30
CA ALA A 304 4.82 8.01 -23.32
C ALA A 304 3.68 7.09 -22.85
N LEU A 305 3.40 7.03 -21.53
CA LEU A 305 2.40 6.16 -20.92
C LEU A 305 1.53 6.93 -19.89
N PRO A 306 0.91 8.08 -20.27
CA PRO A 306 0.25 8.97 -19.32
C PRO A 306 -0.91 8.30 -18.59
N ASP A 307 -1.81 7.62 -19.30
CA ASP A 307 -3.00 6.97 -18.70
C ASP A 307 -2.60 5.83 -17.76
N ARG A 308 -1.55 5.08 -18.13
CA ARG A 308 -1.02 4.02 -17.29
C ARG A 308 -0.37 4.57 -16.02
N SER A 309 0.32 5.73 -16.13
CA SER A 309 0.88 6.45 -14.99
C SER A 309 -0.21 6.89 -14.01
N ILE A 310 -1.34 7.39 -14.53
CA ILE A 310 -2.50 7.78 -13.71
C ILE A 310 -3.03 6.56 -12.95
N LEU A 311 -3.32 5.46 -13.65
CA LEU A 311 -3.85 4.24 -13.02
C LEU A 311 -2.91 3.69 -11.93
N PHE A 312 -1.60 3.64 -12.18
CA PHE A 312 -0.65 3.13 -11.20
C PHE A 312 -0.51 4.07 -9.99
N ASN A 313 -0.55 5.39 -10.19
CA ASN A 313 -0.59 6.35 -9.09
C ASN A 313 -1.89 6.25 -8.27
N GLN A 314 -3.03 5.98 -8.92
CA GLN A 314 -4.29 5.69 -8.25
C GLN A 314 -4.18 4.43 -7.38
N ILE A 315 -3.45 3.39 -7.84
CA ILE A 315 -3.16 2.19 -7.05
C ILE A 315 -2.29 2.55 -5.82
N VAL A 316 -1.25 3.38 -5.98
CA VAL A 316 -0.43 3.82 -4.83
C VAL A 316 -1.29 4.51 -3.76
N VAL A 317 -2.13 5.47 -4.17
CA VAL A 317 -3.06 6.15 -3.26
C VAL A 317 -3.99 5.15 -2.60
N ARG A 318 -4.55 4.21 -3.40
CA ARG A 318 -5.44 3.17 -2.90
C ARG A 318 -4.78 2.33 -1.81
N VAL A 319 -3.55 1.86 -2.03
CA VAL A 319 -2.78 1.10 -1.04
C VAL A 319 -2.54 1.92 0.23
N ALA A 320 -2.18 3.21 0.10
CA ALA A 320 -2.02 4.09 1.26
C ALA A 320 -3.30 4.21 2.10
N LEU A 321 -4.46 4.37 1.45
CA LEU A 321 -5.77 4.44 2.10
C LEU A 321 -6.15 3.13 2.79
N ASP A 322 -5.96 2.00 2.10
CA ASP A 322 -6.33 0.68 2.60
C ASP A 322 -5.58 0.30 3.89
N TYR A 323 -4.32 0.72 4.03
CA TYR A 323 -3.50 0.50 5.22
C TYR A 323 -3.43 1.72 6.15
N ASN A 324 -4.15 2.81 5.82
CA ASN A 324 -4.15 4.07 6.57
C ASN A 324 -2.72 4.58 6.83
N LEU A 325 -1.95 4.77 5.74
CA LEU A 325 -0.55 5.18 5.75
C LEU A 325 -0.39 6.65 5.31
N PRO A 326 0.68 7.31 5.76
CA PRO A 326 1.10 8.60 5.21
C PRO A 326 1.42 8.48 3.72
N LEU A 327 0.93 9.45 2.91
CA LEU A 327 1.09 9.48 1.46
C LEU A 327 1.60 10.83 0.98
N ILE A 328 2.76 10.86 0.36
CA ILE A 328 3.30 12.02 -0.39
C ILE A 328 2.66 12.00 -1.78
N ASN A 329 1.96 13.05 -2.16
CA ASN A 329 1.38 13.17 -3.51
C ASN A 329 2.36 13.88 -4.46
N LEU A 330 3.46 13.21 -4.77
CA LEU A 330 4.50 13.75 -5.67
C LEU A 330 3.95 13.99 -7.08
N TRP A 331 3.10 13.10 -7.59
CA TRP A 331 2.48 13.26 -8.91
C TRP A 331 1.78 14.63 -9.02
N ARG A 332 0.91 14.96 -8.07
CA ARG A 332 0.21 16.25 -8.05
C ARG A 332 1.15 17.44 -7.91
N ALA A 333 2.23 17.31 -7.12
CA ALA A 333 3.21 18.38 -6.96
C ALA A 333 3.97 18.70 -8.25
N LEU A 334 4.20 17.66 -9.08
CA LEU A 334 4.95 17.81 -10.34
C LEU A 334 4.08 18.33 -11.50
N GLU A 335 2.76 18.11 -11.48
CA GLU A 335 1.86 18.45 -12.59
C GLU A 335 1.95 19.90 -13.06
N PRO A 336 2.05 20.94 -12.19
CA PRO A 336 2.15 22.32 -12.64
C PRO A 336 3.54 22.71 -13.16
N LEU A 337 4.57 21.88 -12.99
CA LEU A 337 5.93 22.22 -13.39
C LEU A 337 6.13 22.19 -14.91
N PRO A 338 7.09 22.98 -15.46
CA PRO A 338 7.52 22.85 -16.85
C PRO A 338 7.86 21.39 -17.17
N GLY A 339 7.21 20.83 -18.22
CA GLY A 339 7.38 19.43 -18.60
C GLY A 339 7.02 18.42 -17.49
N HIS A 340 6.16 18.81 -16.54
CA HIS A 340 5.79 18.03 -15.36
C HIS A 340 6.99 17.62 -14.48
N GLY A 341 8.05 18.43 -14.48
CA GLY A 341 9.27 18.10 -13.74
C GLY A 341 10.01 16.85 -14.26
N ILE A 342 9.79 16.46 -15.52
CA ILE A 342 10.36 15.27 -16.16
C ILE A 342 11.55 15.66 -17.03
N ALA A 343 12.59 14.83 -17.04
CA ALA A 343 13.76 14.97 -17.90
C ALA A 343 13.44 14.63 -19.37
N ALA A 344 14.37 14.90 -20.26
CA ALA A 344 14.21 14.71 -21.71
C ALA A 344 13.98 13.22 -22.12
N ASP A 345 14.31 12.27 -21.25
CA ASP A 345 14.04 10.83 -21.47
C ASP A 345 12.58 10.43 -21.28
N GLY A 346 11.75 11.33 -20.70
CA GLY A 346 10.30 11.17 -20.59
C GLY A 346 9.81 10.42 -19.35
N PHE A 347 10.67 10.04 -18.39
CA PHE A 347 10.27 9.27 -17.21
C PHE A 347 11.09 9.50 -15.93
N HIS A 348 12.34 9.95 -16.03
CA HIS A 348 13.09 10.39 -14.86
C HIS A 348 12.71 11.82 -14.46
N LEU A 349 12.87 12.12 -13.20
CA LEU A 349 12.76 13.50 -12.71
C LEU A 349 13.86 14.38 -13.33
N SER A 350 13.51 15.62 -13.69
CA SER A 350 14.48 16.58 -14.19
C SER A 350 15.52 16.94 -13.12
N GLY A 351 16.76 17.11 -13.57
CA GLY A 351 17.90 17.44 -12.71
C GLY A 351 17.81 18.87 -12.16
N PRO A 352 18.56 19.16 -11.08
CA PRO A 352 18.61 20.49 -10.49
C PRO A 352 19.37 21.48 -11.37
N LEU A 353 19.02 22.76 -11.30
CA LEU A 353 19.75 23.86 -11.94
C LEU A 353 20.99 24.29 -11.13
N THR A 354 20.85 24.36 -9.80
CA THR A 354 21.90 24.86 -8.89
C THR A 354 22.35 23.83 -7.86
N GLY A 355 21.57 22.77 -7.64
CA GLY A 355 21.84 21.69 -6.71
C GLY A 355 20.57 21.08 -6.16
N ALA A 356 20.55 19.76 -5.94
CA ALA A 356 19.34 19.04 -5.52
C ALA A 356 18.85 19.41 -4.10
N GLY A 357 19.71 20.04 -3.28
CA GLY A 357 19.39 20.57 -1.94
C GLY A 357 19.20 22.09 -1.92
N ASP A 358 19.21 22.79 -3.05
CA ASP A 358 19.04 24.25 -3.09
C ASP A 358 17.56 24.63 -3.24
N PHE A 359 16.94 25.04 -2.14
CA PHE A 359 15.55 25.52 -2.08
C PHE A 359 15.47 27.06 -2.05
N ALA A 360 16.61 27.76 -1.98
CA ALA A 360 16.66 29.22 -1.97
C ALA A 360 16.48 29.82 -3.37
N THR A 361 16.68 29.02 -4.42
CA THR A 361 16.52 29.41 -5.82
C THR A 361 15.17 28.94 -6.35
N GLU A 362 14.22 29.84 -6.56
CA GLU A 362 12.84 29.51 -7.00
C GLU A 362 12.82 28.69 -8.28
N ALA A 363 13.56 29.07 -9.31
CA ALA A 363 13.64 28.35 -10.57
C ALA A 363 14.20 26.91 -10.39
N ASN A 364 14.96 26.63 -9.33
CA ASN A 364 15.43 25.30 -9.03
C ASN A 364 14.29 24.39 -8.52
N LEU A 365 13.32 24.95 -7.79
CA LEU A 365 12.12 24.26 -7.34
C LEU A 365 11.12 23.95 -8.47
N GLU A 366 11.27 24.56 -9.62
CA GLU A 366 10.54 24.21 -10.85
C GLU A 366 11.12 22.96 -11.55
N THR A 367 12.10 22.29 -10.95
CA THR A 367 12.69 21.05 -11.44
C THR A 367 12.36 19.86 -10.54
N GLY A 368 12.36 18.65 -11.12
CA GLY A 368 11.78 17.48 -10.49
C GLY A 368 12.46 17.02 -9.19
N PHE A 369 13.79 16.87 -9.16
CA PHE A 369 14.49 16.40 -7.97
C PHE A 369 14.48 17.39 -6.79
N PRO A 370 14.74 18.69 -6.98
CA PRO A 370 14.62 19.67 -5.90
C PRO A 370 13.24 19.73 -5.27
N LEU A 371 12.16 19.75 -6.09
CA LEU A 371 10.79 19.72 -5.57
C LEU A 371 10.51 18.42 -4.82
N ARG A 372 10.90 17.26 -5.36
CA ARG A 372 10.75 15.98 -4.67
C ARG A 372 11.46 15.98 -3.31
N ASN A 373 12.67 16.49 -3.23
CA ASN A 373 13.40 16.60 -1.98
C ASN A 373 12.67 17.48 -0.97
N LEU A 374 12.19 18.63 -1.40
CA LEU A 374 11.45 19.57 -0.54
C LEU A 374 10.21 18.89 0.06
N ILE A 375 9.33 18.33 -0.77
CA ILE A 375 8.09 17.71 -0.26
C ILE A 375 8.36 16.44 0.54
N THR A 376 9.45 15.72 0.25
CA THR A 376 9.84 14.56 1.07
C THR A 376 10.31 14.98 2.46
N LEU A 377 11.10 16.06 2.58
CA LEU A 377 11.51 16.59 3.89
C LEU A 377 10.31 17.13 4.68
N GLN A 378 9.38 17.84 4.02
CA GLN A 378 8.15 18.32 4.65
C GLN A 378 7.29 17.15 5.16
N ALA A 379 7.19 16.08 4.36
CA ALA A 379 6.45 14.88 4.75
C ALA A 379 7.12 14.14 5.93
N LEU A 380 8.45 14.01 5.90
CA LEU A 380 9.20 13.41 7.01
C LEU A 380 9.04 14.23 8.28
N ASP A 381 9.10 15.57 8.21
CA ASP A 381 8.90 16.46 9.36
C ASP A 381 7.49 16.28 9.96
N ALA A 382 6.46 16.33 9.12
CA ALA A 382 5.07 16.18 9.56
C ALA A 382 4.79 14.80 10.18
N VAL A 383 5.28 13.72 9.54
CA VAL A 383 5.07 12.36 10.03
C VAL A 383 5.87 12.11 11.31
N TRP A 384 7.14 12.51 11.36
CA TRP A 384 8.00 12.36 12.54
C TRP A 384 7.41 13.07 13.76
N ARG A 385 7.13 14.37 13.65
CA ARG A 385 6.50 15.14 14.75
C ARG A 385 5.17 14.53 15.16
N GLY A 386 4.34 14.14 14.19
CA GLY A 386 3.02 13.58 14.46
C GLY A 386 3.03 12.19 15.10
N VAL A 387 4.11 11.38 14.99
CA VAL A 387 4.23 10.08 15.67
C VAL A 387 4.95 10.17 17.01
N THR A 388 5.85 11.18 17.20
CA THR A 388 6.58 11.40 18.44
C THR A 388 5.83 12.30 19.42
N GLY A 389 4.93 13.15 18.93
CA GLY A 389 4.26 14.19 19.71
C GLY A 389 5.12 15.44 19.92
N GLU A 390 6.20 15.58 19.15
CA GLU A 390 7.03 16.78 19.16
C GLU A 390 6.31 17.90 18.38
N SER A 391 6.24 19.09 19.00
CA SER A 391 5.61 20.30 18.43
C SER A 391 6.64 21.19 17.74
#